data_3f957c17c104fecd3959b72f271476a7
#
_entry.id   3f957c17c104fecd3959b72f271476a7
#
_cell.length_a   1.000
_cell.length_b   1.000
_cell.length_c   1.000
_cell.angle_alpha   90.00
_cell.angle_beta   90.00
_cell.angle_gamma   90.00
#
_symmetry.space_group_name_H-M   'P 1'
#
loop_
_entity.id
_entity.type
_entity.pdbx_description
1 polymer ?
#
loop_
_entity_poly.entity_id
_entity_poly.type
_entity_poly.pdbx_seq_one_letter_code
_entity_poly.pdbx_strand_id
1 'polypeptide(L)'
;MTRAALIGGGAVAALLGLSGLAFGILIATTATPAAHVQRYLDALARDDLVAAAQLAGLEPPVAMPAGDEGEPSIHRIISAIDNRDGSVAVTVEYGDEADAVRVTFALEPAPPTLGLVPAWAFVEPPVMTLDVAADRHDVVAVGTHSFVANAPGESVAVSVFVPARVTVRLDEPLLTAEAQTLRVGGEGGVTAVTLAVESSERLQRTVQRNVERLLEQCAEQAVLQPTGCPFGITIDDRVLDPPRWSLDVFDKVTIEPGERVGVWSLRGEGAVQLVVDVQELFDGTMSTRDELVGFIVRGDVTIVERQPEIQLYPAGG
;
A
#
# COMPACT_ATOMS: atom_id res chain seq x y z
N MET A 1 43.93 -74.49 12.04
CA MET A 1 43.25 -73.29 12.58
C MET A 1 43.63 -72.06 11.77
N THR A 2 43.03 -71.84 10.62
CA THR A 2 43.20 -70.55 9.83
C THR A 2 42.19 -70.51 8.67
N ARG A 3 40.94 -70.25 8.96
CA ARG A 3 39.89 -69.97 7.93
C ARG A 3 38.82 -68.94 8.37
N ALA A 4 39.13 -68.07 9.33
CA ALA A 4 38.09 -67.09 9.84
C ALA A 4 38.39 -65.60 9.55
N ALA A 5 39.48 -65.26 8.80
CA ALA A 5 39.89 -63.83 8.63
C ALA A 5 39.56 -63.19 7.27
N LEU A 6 38.91 -63.88 6.33
CA LEU A 6 38.69 -63.39 4.95
C LEU A 6 37.25 -62.94 4.69
N ILE A 7 36.30 -63.12 5.61
CA ILE A 7 34.89 -62.73 5.39
C ILE A 7 34.58 -61.30 5.90
N GLY A 8 35.37 -60.74 6.84
CA GLY A 8 35.16 -59.39 7.40
C GLY A 8 35.54 -58.24 6.47
N GLY A 9 36.56 -58.46 5.58
CA GLY A 9 37.05 -57.38 4.69
C GLY A 9 36.12 -57.04 3.52
N GLY A 10 35.39 -58.05 3.02
CA GLY A 10 34.50 -57.87 1.89
C GLY A 10 33.20 -57.10 2.26
N ALA A 11 32.67 -57.28 3.48
CA ALA A 11 31.44 -56.62 3.93
C ALA A 11 31.68 -55.13 4.24
N VAL A 12 32.84 -54.78 4.79
CA VAL A 12 33.19 -53.36 5.06
C VAL A 12 33.45 -52.59 3.76
N ALA A 13 34.15 -53.22 2.78
CA ALA A 13 34.38 -52.61 1.47
C ALA A 13 33.07 -52.41 0.67
N ALA A 14 32.12 -53.36 0.75
CA ALA A 14 30.81 -53.26 0.12
C ALA A 14 29.93 -52.16 0.77
N LEU A 15 29.98 -52.04 2.10
CA LEU A 15 29.25 -50.96 2.82
C LEU A 15 29.83 -49.57 2.52
N LEU A 16 31.12 -49.40 2.44
CA LEU A 16 31.79 -48.15 2.05
C LEU A 16 31.53 -47.79 0.59
N GLY A 17 31.51 -48.77 -0.31
CA GLY A 17 31.17 -48.57 -1.72
C GLY A 17 29.71 -48.18 -1.94
N LEU A 18 28.74 -48.76 -1.23
CA LEU A 18 27.34 -48.41 -1.26
C LEU A 18 27.07 -47.04 -0.65
N SER A 19 27.76 -46.69 0.43
CA SER A 19 27.66 -45.35 1.07
C SER A 19 28.24 -44.27 0.15
N GLY A 20 29.38 -44.51 -0.52
CA GLY A 20 29.97 -43.59 -1.48
C GLY A 20 29.12 -43.40 -2.73
N LEU A 21 28.49 -44.47 -3.24
CA LEU A 21 27.60 -44.39 -4.39
C LEU A 21 26.30 -43.62 -4.04
N ALA A 22 25.71 -43.88 -2.88
CA ALA A 22 24.53 -43.17 -2.40
C ALA A 22 24.80 -41.67 -2.16
N PHE A 23 25.96 -41.33 -1.59
CA PHE A 23 26.41 -39.97 -1.39
C PHE A 23 26.69 -39.25 -2.73
N GLY A 24 27.32 -39.91 -3.69
CA GLY A 24 27.55 -39.38 -5.03
C GLY A 24 26.26 -39.11 -5.80
N ILE A 25 25.27 -40.01 -5.70
CA ILE A 25 23.94 -39.80 -6.31
C ILE A 25 23.20 -38.62 -5.63
N LEU A 26 23.27 -38.52 -4.32
CA LEU A 26 22.64 -37.42 -3.59
C LEU A 26 23.22 -36.06 -3.99
N ILE A 27 24.57 -35.95 -4.09
CA ILE A 27 25.21 -34.72 -4.58
C ILE A 27 24.79 -34.41 -6.02
N ALA A 28 24.79 -35.41 -6.91
CA ALA A 28 24.43 -35.22 -8.31
C ALA A 28 23.00 -34.72 -8.50
N THR A 29 22.07 -35.07 -7.61
CA THR A 29 20.67 -34.66 -7.69
C THR A 29 20.38 -33.33 -6.97
N THR A 30 21.14 -32.98 -5.93
CA THR A 30 20.90 -31.78 -5.10
C THR A 30 21.74 -30.55 -5.50
N ALA A 31 22.83 -30.79 -6.27
CA ALA A 31 23.77 -29.75 -6.70
C ALA A 31 23.55 -29.31 -8.16
N THR A 32 22.30 -29.29 -8.62
CA THR A 32 21.92 -28.84 -9.96
C THR A 32 21.41 -27.39 -9.96
N PRO A 33 21.45 -26.66 -11.12
CA PRO A 33 20.86 -25.34 -11.24
C PRO A 33 19.38 -25.33 -10.87
N ALA A 34 18.63 -26.32 -11.35
CA ALA A 34 17.23 -26.51 -11.01
C ALA A 34 16.98 -26.67 -9.50
N ALA A 35 17.84 -27.44 -8.81
CA ALA A 35 17.74 -27.58 -7.36
C ALA A 35 18.10 -26.30 -6.60
N HIS A 36 18.94 -25.42 -7.15
CA HIS A 36 19.21 -24.09 -6.59
C HIS A 36 17.96 -23.20 -6.68
N VAL A 37 17.34 -23.12 -7.86
CA VAL A 37 16.08 -22.39 -8.08
C VAL A 37 14.97 -22.95 -7.19
N GLN A 38 14.84 -24.29 -7.09
CA GLN A 38 13.82 -24.90 -6.23
C GLN A 38 13.97 -24.47 -4.77
N ARG A 39 15.21 -24.47 -4.22
CA ARG A 39 15.45 -24.01 -2.84
C ARG A 39 15.11 -22.55 -2.63
N TYR A 40 15.39 -21.69 -3.62
CA TYR A 40 15.02 -20.29 -3.61
C TYR A 40 13.47 -20.13 -3.58
N LEU A 41 12.76 -20.82 -4.46
CA LEU A 41 11.30 -20.78 -4.51
C LEU A 41 10.66 -21.36 -3.24
N ASP A 42 11.24 -22.43 -2.68
CA ASP A 42 10.80 -23.00 -1.42
C ASP A 42 11.04 -22.05 -0.22
N ALA A 43 12.08 -21.21 -0.27
CA ALA A 43 12.30 -20.17 0.72
C ALA A 43 11.25 -19.07 0.62
N LEU A 44 10.94 -18.60 -0.59
CA LEU A 44 9.84 -17.64 -0.83
C LEU A 44 8.49 -18.21 -0.35
N ALA A 45 8.18 -19.45 -0.68
CA ALA A 45 6.93 -20.09 -0.29
C ALA A 45 6.76 -20.28 1.23
N ARG A 46 7.86 -20.27 1.99
CA ARG A 46 7.84 -20.30 3.47
C ARG A 46 7.99 -18.94 4.12
N ASP A 47 8.00 -17.87 3.31
CA ASP A 47 8.29 -16.50 3.77
C ASP A 47 9.65 -16.37 4.49
N ASP A 48 10.60 -17.26 4.14
CA ASP A 48 11.97 -17.19 4.65
C ASP A 48 12.80 -16.24 3.77
N LEU A 49 12.55 -14.94 3.95
CA LEU A 49 13.17 -13.87 3.14
C LEU A 49 14.68 -13.81 3.32
N VAL A 50 15.18 -14.23 4.48
CA VAL A 50 16.63 -14.28 4.75
C VAL A 50 17.28 -15.37 3.89
N ALA A 51 16.71 -16.57 3.88
CA ALA A 51 17.21 -17.66 3.04
C ALA A 51 17.04 -17.34 1.55
N ALA A 52 15.92 -16.75 1.15
CA ALA A 52 15.68 -16.31 -0.24
C ALA A 52 16.74 -15.29 -0.69
N ALA A 53 17.02 -14.26 0.13
CA ALA A 53 18.04 -13.25 -0.15
C ALA A 53 19.45 -13.87 -0.31
N GLN A 54 19.84 -14.77 0.60
CA GLN A 54 21.13 -15.46 0.52
C GLN A 54 21.25 -16.30 -0.77
N LEU A 55 20.18 -17.03 -1.13
CA LEU A 55 20.15 -17.81 -2.38
C LEU A 55 20.16 -16.92 -3.62
N ALA A 56 19.56 -15.73 -3.53
CA ALA A 56 19.56 -14.71 -4.57
C ALA A 56 20.89 -13.94 -4.70
N GLY A 57 21.86 -14.18 -3.82
CA GLY A 57 23.14 -13.46 -3.81
C GLY A 57 23.05 -12.05 -3.19
N LEU A 58 22.02 -11.79 -2.38
CA LEU A 58 21.82 -10.52 -1.68
C LEU A 58 22.26 -10.60 -0.22
N GLU A 59 22.75 -9.49 0.34
CA GLU A 59 23.10 -9.41 1.75
C GLU A 59 21.86 -9.09 2.61
N PRO A 60 21.48 -9.96 3.58
CA PRO A 60 20.41 -9.63 4.55
C PRO A 60 20.84 -8.53 5.54
N PRO A 61 19.91 -7.75 6.13
CA PRO A 61 18.45 -7.85 6.00
C PRO A 61 17.91 -7.11 4.76
N VAL A 62 16.98 -7.75 4.07
CA VAL A 62 16.34 -7.18 2.88
C VAL A 62 14.87 -7.00 3.20
N ALA A 63 14.42 -5.74 3.33
CA ALA A 63 13.00 -5.42 3.48
C ALA A 63 12.33 -5.40 2.09
N MET A 64 12.13 -6.59 1.53
CA MET A 64 11.49 -6.77 0.22
C MET A 64 10.28 -7.68 0.35
N PRO A 65 9.11 -7.32 -0.19
CA PRO A 65 7.97 -8.21 -0.30
C PRO A 65 8.31 -9.44 -1.15
N ALA A 66 7.87 -10.61 -0.71
CA ALA A 66 8.02 -11.87 -1.47
C ALA A 66 6.68 -12.35 -2.07
N GLY A 67 5.60 -11.67 -1.77
CA GLY A 67 4.24 -12.03 -2.15
C GLY A 67 3.24 -11.78 -1.05
N ASP A 68 1.96 -12.04 -1.33
CA ASP A 68 0.88 -11.92 -0.37
C ASP A 68 0.88 -13.11 0.60
N GLU A 69 0.66 -12.87 1.90
CA GLU A 69 0.57 -13.91 2.91
C GLU A 69 -0.60 -14.87 2.62
N GLY A 70 -0.34 -16.17 2.70
CA GLY A 70 -1.37 -17.21 2.69
C GLY A 70 -1.79 -17.72 1.31
N GLU A 71 -1.27 -17.20 0.21
CA GLU A 71 -1.47 -17.82 -1.09
C GLU A 71 -0.42 -18.94 -1.32
N PRO A 72 -0.85 -20.19 -1.58
CA PRO A 72 0.08 -21.25 -1.95
C PRO A 72 0.71 -20.88 -3.31
N SER A 73 1.99 -20.51 -3.29
CA SER A 73 2.75 -20.30 -4.51
C SER A 73 3.02 -21.65 -5.18
N ILE A 74 2.09 -22.09 -6.04
CA ILE A 74 2.33 -23.25 -6.89
C ILE A 74 3.40 -22.85 -7.89
N HIS A 75 4.55 -23.48 -7.79
CA HIS A 75 5.64 -23.30 -8.75
C HIS A 75 6.12 -24.65 -9.26
N ARG A 76 6.47 -24.69 -10.53
CA ARG A 76 6.95 -25.88 -11.20
C ARG A 76 8.10 -25.53 -12.13
N ILE A 77 9.23 -26.18 -11.97
CA ILE A 77 10.31 -26.09 -12.93
C ILE A 77 9.89 -26.86 -14.19
N ILE A 78 9.84 -26.18 -15.34
CA ILE A 78 9.42 -26.77 -16.60
C ILE A 78 10.57 -27.09 -17.55
N SER A 79 11.71 -26.39 -17.41
CA SER A 79 12.93 -26.72 -18.19
C SER A 79 14.18 -26.21 -17.50
N ALA A 80 15.31 -26.87 -17.80
CA ALA A 80 16.66 -26.40 -17.51
C ALA A 80 17.50 -26.66 -18.79
N ILE A 81 18.01 -25.61 -19.41
CA ILE A 81 18.69 -25.67 -20.71
C ILE A 81 20.08 -25.09 -20.56
N ASP A 82 21.08 -25.88 -20.90
CA ASP A 82 22.49 -25.45 -20.92
C ASP A 82 22.74 -24.49 -22.10
N ASN A 83 23.29 -23.34 -21.81
CA ASN A 83 23.70 -22.35 -22.80
C ASN A 83 25.17 -22.59 -23.25
N ARG A 84 25.52 -22.04 -24.42
CA ARG A 84 26.89 -22.20 -24.97
C ARG A 84 27.98 -21.47 -24.17
N ASP A 85 27.60 -20.52 -23.35
CA ASP A 85 28.47 -19.71 -22.47
C ASP A 85 28.74 -20.38 -21.10
N GLY A 86 28.15 -21.54 -20.87
CA GLY A 86 28.27 -22.27 -19.61
C GLY A 86 27.26 -21.91 -18.54
N SER A 87 26.37 -20.97 -18.83
CA SER A 87 25.21 -20.68 -18.00
C SER A 87 24.07 -21.68 -18.25
N VAL A 88 23.10 -21.75 -17.35
CA VAL A 88 21.93 -22.61 -17.46
C VAL A 88 20.68 -21.77 -17.31
N ALA A 89 19.79 -21.81 -18.30
CA ALA A 89 18.47 -21.17 -18.26
C ALA A 89 17.47 -22.13 -17.60
N VAL A 90 16.98 -21.76 -16.41
CA VAL A 90 15.94 -22.51 -15.67
C VAL A 90 14.62 -21.77 -15.78
N THR A 91 13.64 -22.39 -16.45
CA THR A 91 12.30 -21.81 -16.59
C THR A 91 11.34 -22.42 -15.57
N VAL A 92 10.65 -21.54 -14.87
CA VAL A 92 9.67 -21.85 -13.83
C VAL A 92 8.31 -21.38 -14.28
N GLU A 93 7.28 -22.16 -14.01
CA GLU A 93 5.88 -21.77 -14.09
C GLU A 93 5.38 -21.53 -12.67
N TYR A 94 4.81 -20.34 -12.44
CA TYR A 94 4.37 -19.84 -11.14
C TYR A 94 2.92 -19.38 -11.21
N GLY A 95 2.11 -19.74 -10.21
CA GLY A 95 0.66 -19.47 -10.16
C GLY A 95 -0.18 -20.70 -10.48
N ASP A 96 -1.50 -20.53 -10.51
CA ASP A 96 -2.48 -21.57 -10.84
C ASP A 96 -2.67 -21.73 -12.37
N GLU A 97 -3.29 -22.82 -12.78
CA GLU A 97 -3.43 -23.19 -14.21
C GLU A 97 -4.07 -22.09 -15.08
N ALA A 98 -4.96 -21.27 -14.50
CA ALA A 98 -5.64 -20.19 -15.23
C ALA A 98 -4.77 -18.95 -15.43
N ASP A 99 -3.77 -18.77 -14.57
CA ASP A 99 -3.04 -17.51 -14.39
C ASP A 99 -1.52 -17.69 -14.33
N ALA A 100 -1.01 -18.86 -14.76
CA ALA A 100 0.40 -19.20 -14.68
C ALA A 100 1.28 -18.24 -15.49
N VAL A 101 2.32 -17.74 -14.84
CA VAL A 101 3.37 -16.89 -15.44
C VAL A 101 4.66 -17.72 -15.56
N ARG A 102 5.39 -17.51 -16.67
CA ARG A 102 6.70 -18.15 -16.87
C ARG A 102 7.81 -17.15 -16.61
N VAL A 103 8.74 -17.57 -15.75
CA VAL A 103 9.94 -16.80 -15.43
C VAL A 103 11.17 -17.67 -15.75
N THR A 104 12.15 -17.09 -16.44
CA THR A 104 13.39 -17.78 -16.76
C THR A 104 14.54 -17.12 -16.00
N PHE A 105 15.25 -17.92 -15.22
CA PHE A 105 16.44 -17.51 -14.48
C PHE A 105 17.69 -18.00 -15.19
N ALA A 106 18.69 -17.15 -15.34
CA ALA A 106 20.02 -17.53 -15.79
C ALA A 106 20.89 -17.82 -14.55
N LEU A 107 21.51 -19.01 -14.54
CA LEU A 107 22.43 -19.43 -13.48
C LEU A 107 23.81 -19.72 -14.04
N GLU A 108 24.82 -19.42 -13.25
CA GLU A 108 26.23 -19.74 -13.54
C GLU A 108 26.82 -20.58 -12.46
N PRO A 109 27.91 -21.38 -12.78
CA PRO A 109 28.65 -22.09 -11.77
C PRO A 109 29.27 -21.15 -10.75
N ALA A 110 29.07 -21.44 -9.47
CA ALA A 110 29.67 -20.73 -8.34
C ALA A 110 30.77 -21.53 -7.67
N PRO A 111 31.64 -20.92 -6.85
CA PRO A 111 32.66 -21.64 -6.09
C PRO A 111 32.04 -22.81 -5.31
N PRO A 112 32.62 -24.01 -5.40
CA PRO A 112 32.05 -25.21 -4.80
C PRO A 112 32.00 -25.11 -3.28
N THR A 113 30.87 -25.48 -2.69
CA THR A 113 30.68 -25.54 -1.24
C THR A 113 31.60 -26.64 -0.66
N LEU A 114 32.34 -26.27 0.39
CA LEU A 114 33.36 -27.15 1.01
C LEU A 114 34.42 -27.72 0.01
N GLY A 115 34.58 -27.06 -1.15
CA GLY A 115 35.53 -27.44 -2.17
C GLY A 115 35.18 -28.71 -2.97
N LEU A 116 34.02 -29.33 -2.73
CA LEU A 116 33.64 -30.64 -3.30
C LEU A 116 32.27 -30.66 -3.95
N VAL A 117 31.32 -29.82 -3.46
CA VAL A 117 29.95 -29.84 -3.93
C VAL A 117 29.75 -28.70 -4.93
N PRO A 118 29.36 -28.97 -6.20
CA PRO A 118 29.06 -27.94 -7.17
C PRO A 118 28.02 -26.98 -6.62
N ALA A 119 28.22 -25.68 -6.81
CA ALA A 119 27.30 -24.63 -6.42
C ALA A 119 26.89 -23.79 -7.65
N TRP A 120 25.74 -23.16 -7.55
CA TRP A 120 25.19 -22.33 -8.60
C TRP A 120 24.76 -20.99 -8.01
N ALA A 121 24.86 -19.93 -8.79
CA ALA A 121 24.42 -18.61 -8.46
C ALA A 121 23.53 -18.05 -9.60
N PHE A 122 22.60 -17.16 -9.28
CA PHE A 122 21.91 -16.38 -10.29
C PHE A 122 22.90 -15.42 -10.95
N VAL A 123 22.86 -15.31 -12.28
CA VAL A 123 23.65 -14.32 -13.05
C VAL A 123 23.22 -12.89 -12.66
N GLU A 124 21.92 -12.70 -12.51
CA GLU A 124 21.32 -11.48 -11.96
C GLU A 124 20.43 -11.86 -10.79
N PRO A 125 20.46 -11.10 -9.68
CA PRO A 125 19.55 -11.35 -8.57
C PRO A 125 18.10 -11.41 -9.03
N PRO A 126 17.30 -12.39 -8.59
CA PRO A 126 15.91 -12.53 -8.99
C PRO A 126 15.02 -11.52 -8.27
N VAL A 127 15.20 -10.25 -8.57
CA VAL A 127 14.45 -9.12 -8.02
C VAL A 127 14.00 -8.21 -9.15
N MET A 128 12.87 -7.56 -8.95
CA MET A 128 12.32 -6.55 -9.83
C MET A 128 11.93 -5.31 -9.04
N THR A 129 12.12 -4.14 -9.61
CA THR A 129 11.66 -2.89 -9.01
C THR A 129 10.29 -2.54 -9.56
N LEU A 130 9.36 -2.22 -8.66
CA LEU A 130 8.03 -1.71 -8.95
C LEU A 130 8.00 -0.23 -8.57
N ASP A 131 7.50 0.62 -9.47
CA ASP A 131 7.17 2.00 -9.18
C ASP A 131 5.71 2.07 -8.72
N VAL A 132 5.50 2.33 -7.44
CA VAL A 132 4.18 2.31 -6.81
C VAL A 132 3.81 3.72 -6.34
N ALA A 133 2.63 4.17 -6.69
CA ALA A 133 2.11 5.48 -6.29
C ALA A 133 0.66 5.40 -5.82
N ALA A 134 0.26 6.38 -5.00
CA ALA A 134 -1.15 6.74 -4.79
C ALA A 134 -1.31 8.19 -5.26
N ASP A 135 -2.21 8.44 -6.21
CA ASP A 135 -2.29 9.71 -6.96
C ASP A 135 -2.50 10.95 -6.09
N ARG A 136 -2.98 10.75 -4.84
CA ARG A 136 -3.28 11.84 -3.89
C ARG A 136 -2.79 11.59 -2.47
N HIS A 137 -1.96 10.57 -2.28
CA HIS A 137 -1.42 10.23 -0.96
C HIS A 137 0.04 9.78 -1.09
N ASP A 138 0.80 9.82 -0.01
CA ASP A 138 2.21 9.46 0.03
C ASP A 138 2.49 8.07 0.61
N VAL A 139 1.47 7.39 1.19
CA VAL A 139 1.65 6.07 1.80
C VAL A 139 0.94 5.00 0.99
N VAL A 140 1.70 3.99 0.59
CA VAL A 140 1.20 2.78 -0.08
C VAL A 140 1.70 1.54 0.63
N ALA A 141 0.92 0.47 0.61
CA ALA A 141 1.35 -0.84 1.08
C ALA A 141 1.52 -1.79 -0.09
N VAL A 142 2.61 -2.56 -0.09
CA VAL A 142 2.89 -3.64 -1.02
C VAL A 142 3.05 -4.92 -0.21
N GLY A 143 2.12 -5.86 -0.38
CA GLY A 143 1.97 -6.99 0.53
C GLY A 143 1.73 -6.51 1.96
N THR A 144 2.60 -6.90 2.88
CA THR A 144 2.54 -6.52 4.31
C THR A 144 3.37 -5.30 4.68
N HIS A 145 4.13 -4.73 3.74
CA HIS A 145 5.06 -3.62 3.98
C HIS A 145 4.46 -2.29 3.53
N SER A 146 4.57 -1.26 4.37
CA SER A 146 4.17 0.11 4.02
C SER A 146 5.39 0.93 3.57
N PHE A 147 5.21 1.70 2.51
CA PHE A 147 6.21 2.56 1.90
C PHE A 147 5.69 3.99 1.85
N VAL A 148 6.60 4.96 2.06
CA VAL A 148 6.27 6.39 2.07
C VAL A 148 7.03 7.06 0.93
N ALA A 149 6.30 7.70 0.03
CA ALA A 149 6.87 8.56 -1.01
C ALA A 149 7.30 9.92 -0.42
N ASN A 150 8.10 10.70 -1.15
CA ASN A 150 8.55 12.00 -0.67
C ASN A 150 7.42 13.05 -0.64
N ALA A 151 6.41 12.88 -1.50
CA ALA A 151 5.24 13.75 -1.54
C ALA A 151 4.01 12.96 -2.03
N PRO A 152 2.79 13.42 -1.69
CA PRO A 152 1.56 12.85 -2.23
C PRO A 152 1.56 12.84 -3.76
N GLY A 153 1.22 11.69 -4.35
CA GLY A 153 1.21 11.49 -5.80
C GLY A 153 2.54 11.11 -6.42
N GLU A 154 3.65 11.16 -5.67
CA GLU A 154 4.94 10.65 -6.14
C GLU A 154 5.02 9.13 -6.01
N SER A 155 5.78 8.51 -6.90
CA SER A 155 6.05 7.08 -6.83
C SER A 155 7.19 6.76 -5.88
N VAL A 156 7.11 5.58 -5.26
CA VAL A 156 8.20 4.97 -4.52
C VAL A 156 8.65 3.70 -5.24
N ALA A 157 9.96 3.53 -5.40
CA ALA A 157 10.55 2.33 -5.98
C ALA A 157 10.64 1.22 -4.93
N VAL A 158 9.93 0.12 -5.16
CA VAL A 158 9.88 -1.03 -4.26
C VAL A 158 10.50 -2.23 -4.95
N SER A 159 11.58 -2.76 -4.38
CA SER A 159 12.17 -4.01 -4.87
C SER A 159 11.39 -5.21 -4.34
N VAL A 160 11.08 -6.17 -5.22
CA VAL A 160 10.29 -7.36 -4.93
C VAL A 160 11.02 -8.59 -5.44
N PHE A 161 11.00 -9.67 -4.69
CA PHE A 161 11.51 -10.97 -5.17
C PHE A 161 10.67 -11.49 -6.35
N VAL A 162 11.32 -12.17 -7.28
CA VAL A 162 10.70 -12.75 -8.48
C VAL A 162 10.83 -14.28 -8.44
N PRO A 163 9.76 -15.02 -8.73
CA PRO A 163 8.39 -14.60 -9.05
C PRO A 163 7.59 -14.25 -7.78
N ALA A 164 6.69 -13.30 -7.90
CA ALA A 164 5.78 -12.98 -6.82
C ALA A 164 4.40 -12.54 -7.34
N ARG A 165 3.39 -12.68 -6.48
CA ARG A 165 2.10 -12.04 -6.60
C ARG A 165 1.94 -11.10 -5.42
N VAL A 166 1.85 -9.81 -5.67
CA VAL A 166 1.80 -8.79 -4.63
C VAL A 166 0.55 -7.92 -4.79
N THR A 167 -0.12 -7.66 -3.69
CA THR A 167 -1.24 -6.71 -3.67
C THR A 167 -0.74 -5.35 -3.22
N VAL A 168 -0.99 -4.36 -4.06
CA VAL A 168 -0.76 -2.94 -3.77
C VAL A 168 -2.06 -2.35 -3.27
N ARG A 169 -2.03 -1.73 -2.11
CA ARG A 169 -3.20 -1.12 -1.44
C ARG A 169 -2.84 0.18 -0.76
N LEU A 170 -3.83 1.00 -0.50
CA LEU A 170 -3.67 2.20 0.29
C LEU A 170 -3.60 1.85 1.78
N ASP A 171 -2.65 2.45 2.52
CA ASP A 171 -2.51 2.30 3.98
C ASP A 171 -2.94 3.58 4.71
N GLU A 172 -4.18 4.02 4.44
CA GLU A 172 -4.77 5.20 5.09
C GLU A 172 -6.27 4.98 5.35
N PRO A 173 -6.72 4.98 6.63
CA PRO A 173 -8.11 4.65 6.97
C PRO A 173 -9.13 5.74 6.60
N LEU A 174 -8.68 6.96 6.33
CA LEU A 174 -9.55 8.09 5.94
C LEU A 174 -9.77 8.17 4.43
N LEU A 175 -8.97 7.46 3.66
CA LEU A 175 -9.06 7.39 2.20
C LEU A 175 -9.37 5.96 1.76
N THR A 176 -9.72 5.79 0.52
CA THR A 176 -9.95 4.49 -0.09
C THR A 176 -9.36 4.45 -1.50
N ALA A 177 -8.89 3.30 -1.91
CA ALA A 177 -8.49 3.01 -3.28
C ALA A 177 -8.75 1.53 -3.55
N GLU A 178 -9.06 1.18 -4.79
CA GLU A 178 -9.16 -0.21 -5.20
C GLU A 178 -7.77 -0.87 -5.14
N ALA A 179 -7.67 -1.96 -4.39
CA ALA A 179 -6.43 -2.72 -4.28
C ALA A 179 -6.12 -3.40 -5.62
N GLN A 180 -4.87 -3.37 -6.04
CA GLN A 180 -4.42 -3.98 -7.29
C GLN A 180 -3.45 -5.13 -7.01
N THR A 181 -3.80 -6.32 -7.47
CA THR A 181 -2.91 -7.49 -7.39
C THR A 181 -2.08 -7.59 -8.66
N LEU A 182 -0.76 -7.55 -8.49
CA LEU A 182 0.23 -7.56 -9.55
C LEU A 182 0.97 -8.89 -9.57
N ARG A 183 1.28 -9.37 -10.79
CA ARG A 183 2.23 -10.47 -10.99
C ARG A 183 3.59 -9.87 -11.33
N VAL A 184 4.58 -10.24 -10.55
CA VAL A 184 5.94 -9.73 -10.68
C VAL A 184 6.82 -10.82 -11.27
N GLY A 185 7.45 -10.51 -12.39
CA GLY A 185 8.30 -11.44 -13.16
C GLY A 185 7.61 -11.97 -14.41
N GLY A 186 8.42 -12.52 -15.32
CA GLY A 186 7.97 -13.04 -16.61
C GLY A 186 7.76 -11.98 -17.71
N GLU A 187 7.42 -12.45 -18.91
CA GLU A 187 7.13 -11.56 -20.04
C GLU A 187 5.83 -10.80 -19.77
N GLY A 188 5.88 -9.47 -19.83
CA GLY A 188 4.73 -8.60 -19.61
C GLY A 188 4.42 -8.29 -18.15
N GLY A 189 5.36 -8.53 -17.24
CA GLY A 189 5.23 -8.13 -15.84
C GLY A 189 5.00 -6.62 -15.69
N VAL A 190 4.09 -6.24 -14.78
CA VAL A 190 3.80 -4.83 -14.47
C VAL A 190 4.95 -4.27 -13.64
N THR A 191 5.49 -3.13 -14.06
CA THR A 191 6.59 -2.44 -13.38
C THR A 191 6.16 -1.13 -12.71
N ALA A 192 4.96 -0.64 -12.99
CA ALA A 192 4.44 0.57 -12.39
C ALA A 192 2.93 0.45 -12.12
N VAL A 193 2.48 1.00 -10.98
CA VAL A 193 1.07 1.04 -10.59
C VAL A 193 0.77 2.33 -9.84
N THR A 194 -0.37 2.94 -10.16
CA THR A 194 -0.87 4.11 -9.45
C THR A 194 -2.29 3.81 -8.95
N LEU A 195 -2.49 3.91 -7.64
CA LEU A 195 -3.80 3.78 -7.03
C LEU A 195 -4.58 5.09 -7.18
N ALA A 196 -5.81 5.00 -7.70
CA ALA A 196 -6.75 6.12 -7.72
C ALA A 196 -7.36 6.26 -6.31
N VAL A 197 -7.09 7.39 -5.65
CA VAL A 197 -7.48 7.62 -4.25
C VAL A 197 -8.75 8.45 -4.17
N GLU A 198 -9.68 8.00 -3.37
CA GLU A 198 -10.96 8.65 -3.09
C GLU A 198 -11.15 8.89 -1.59
N SER A 199 -12.05 9.81 -1.24
CA SER A 199 -12.45 10.05 0.14
C SER A 199 -13.28 8.87 0.66
N SER A 200 -12.91 8.32 1.83
CA SER A 200 -13.70 7.27 2.46
C SER A 200 -14.95 7.83 3.16
N GLU A 201 -15.96 6.98 3.39
CA GLU A 201 -17.10 7.35 4.22
C GLU A 201 -16.68 7.77 5.64
N ARG A 202 -15.57 7.23 6.14
CA ARG A 202 -15.04 7.61 7.46
C ARG A 202 -14.55 9.05 7.45
N LEU A 203 -13.85 9.48 6.40
CA LEU A 203 -13.44 10.87 6.23
C LEU A 203 -14.66 11.77 6.15
N GLN A 204 -15.62 11.45 5.29
CA GLN A 204 -16.86 12.23 5.14
C GLN A 204 -17.60 12.41 6.47
N ARG A 205 -17.83 11.32 7.23
CA ARG A 205 -18.48 11.38 8.55
C ARG A 205 -17.68 12.20 9.56
N THR A 206 -16.36 12.12 9.53
CA THR A 206 -15.51 12.86 10.48
C THR A 206 -15.52 14.35 10.16
N VAL A 207 -15.39 14.72 8.89
CA VAL A 207 -15.46 16.11 8.44
C VAL A 207 -16.85 16.70 8.72
N GLN A 208 -17.94 15.97 8.41
CA GLN A 208 -19.30 16.38 8.71
C GLN A 208 -19.46 16.82 10.18
N ARG A 209 -19.10 15.94 11.13
CA ARG A 209 -19.21 16.25 12.56
C ARG A 209 -18.32 17.42 13.00
N ASN A 210 -17.16 17.59 12.38
CA ASN A 210 -16.26 18.68 12.72
C ASN A 210 -16.82 20.02 12.22
N VAL A 211 -17.39 20.05 11.01
CA VAL A 211 -18.04 21.25 10.46
C VAL A 211 -19.29 21.59 11.25
N GLU A 212 -20.16 20.62 11.57
CA GLU A 212 -21.34 20.84 12.42
C GLU A 212 -20.98 21.50 13.75
N ARG A 213 -19.95 21.01 14.43
CA ARG A 213 -19.47 21.59 15.69
C ARG A 213 -18.95 23.02 15.50
N LEU A 214 -18.26 23.33 14.39
CA LEU A 214 -17.84 24.70 14.09
C LEU A 214 -19.03 25.61 13.83
N LEU A 215 -20.06 25.15 13.14
CA LEU A 215 -21.30 25.91 12.90
C LEU A 215 -22.05 26.14 14.21
N GLU A 216 -22.14 25.19 15.13
CA GLU A 216 -22.72 25.36 16.46
C GLU A 216 -21.96 26.43 17.26
N GLN A 217 -20.61 26.40 17.27
CA GLN A 217 -19.79 27.45 17.87
C GLN A 217 -19.99 28.83 17.23
N CYS A 218 -20.23 28.86 15.93
CA CYS A 218 -20.62 30.10 15.23
C CYS A 218 -21.96 30.64 15.75
N ALA A 219 -22.95 29.79 15.94
CA ALA A 219 -24.29 30.18 16.43
C ALA A 219 -24.26 30.70 17.87
N GLU A 220 -23.26 30.33 18.67
CA GLU A 220 -23.06 30.87 20.02
C GLU A 220 -22.60 32.35 20.05
N GLN A 221 -22.09 32.86 18.91
CA GLN A 221 -21.66 34.25 18.80
C GLN A 221 -22.89 35.18 18.64
N ALA A 222 -23.20 35.91 19.68
CA ALA A 222 -24.36 36.81 19.73
C ALA A 222 -24.12 38.13 18.96
N VAL A 223 -23.69 38.06 17.70
CA VAL A 223 -23.41 39.19 16.79
C VAL A 223 -24.01 38.91 15.41
N LEU A 224 -24.30 39.94 14.64
CA LEU A 224 -24.90 39.81 13.31
C LEU A 224 -23.97 39.16 12.27
N GLN A 225 -22.67 39.31 12.46
CA GLN A 225 -21.64 38.73 11.59
C GLN A 225 -20.63 37.94 12.47
N PRO A 226 -20.92 36.68 12.78
CA PRO A 226 -20.00 35.84 13.57
C PRO A 226 -18.64 35.68 12.87
N THR A 227 -17.59 35.94 13.61
CA THR A 227 -16.21 35.93 13.06
C THR A 227 -15.78 34.54 12.67
N GLY A 228 -15.28 34.37 11.46
CA GLY A 228 -14.80 33.08 10.94
C GLY A 228 -15.91 32.10 10.56
N CYS A 229 -17.14 32.58 10.46
CA CYS A 229 -18.31 31.77 10.20
C CYS A 229 -18.83 31.96 8.77
N PRO A 230 -19.50 30.94 8.17
CA PRO A 230 -19.99 31.02 6.80
C PRO A 230 -21.30 31.77 6.65
N PHE A 231 -21.88 32.23 7.73
CA PHE A 231 -23.15 32.97 7.74
C PHE A 231 -23.02 34.31 8.51
N GLY A 232 -23.88 35.20 8.19
CA GLY A 232 -24.02 36.53 8.82
C GLY A 232 -24.98 37.37 8.01
N ILE A 233 -25.47 38.44 8.60
CA ILE A 233 -26.39 39.37 7.97
C ILE A 233 -26.05 40.83 8.30
N THR A 234 -26.39 41.72 7.40
CA THR A 234 -26.38 43.14 7.66
C THR A 234 -27.83 43.63 7.87
N ILE A 235 -28.07 44.37 8.94
CA ILE A 235 -29.37 44.97 9.27
C ILE A 235 -29.17 46.47 9.33
N ASP A 236 -29.97 47.22 8.58
CA ASP A 236 -29.90 48.67 8.53
C ASP A 236 -30.61 49.32 9.73
N ASP A 237 -31.51 48.58 10.40
CA ASP A 237 -32.25 49.02 11.56
C ASP A 237 -31.42 48.95 12.84
N ARG A 238 -31.85 49.63 13.88
CA ARG A 238 -31.18 49.58 15.19
C ARG A 238 -31.48 48.25 15.88
N VAL A 239 -30.45 47.48 16.13
CA VAL A 239 -30.51 46.23 16.90
C VAL A 239 -30.72 46.57 18.38
N LEU A 240 -31.73 45.99 19.01
CA LEU A 240 -32.11 46.26 20.40
C LEU A 240 -31.45 45.25 21.37
N ASP A 241 -31.48 43.99 21.01
CA ASP A 241 -30.92 42.89 21.80
C ASP A 241 -29.92 42.08 20.97
N PRO A 242 -28.96 41.39 21.62
CA PRO A 242 -28.03 40.50 20.90
C PRO A 242 -28.76 39.45 20.04
N PRO A 243 -28.39 39.27 18.78
CA PRO A 243 -29.04 38.31 17.91
C PRO A 243 -28.83 36.89 18.43
N ARG A 244 -29.83 36.05 18.21
CA ARG A 244 -29.78 34.62 18.51
C ARG A 244 -29.75 33.82 17.21
N TRP A 245 -28.74 33.04 17.05
CA TRP A 245 -28.59 32.13 15.93
C TRP A 245 -28.86 30.69 16.39
N SER A 246 -29.45 29.86 15.53
CA SER A 246 -29.54 28.43 15.71
C SER A 246 -29.39 27.71 14.37
N LEU A 247 -28.70 26.61 14.35
CA LEU A 247 -28.57 25.78 13.15
C LEU A 247 -29.91 25.11 12.88
N ASP A 248 -30.50 25.35 11.69
CA ASP A 248 -31.77 24.76 11.27
C ASP A 248 -31.53 23.52 10.42
N VAL A 249 -30.81 23.68 9.31
CA VAL A 249 -30.47 22.60 8.37
C VAL A 249 -29.02 22.71 7.98
N PHE A 250 -28.36 21.57 7.93
CA PHE A 250 -27.04 21.45 7.31
C PHE A 250 -26.99 20.16 6.50
N ASP A 251 -26.80 20.28 5.20
CA ASP A 251 -26.74 19.17 4.29
C ASP A 251 -25.44 18.36 4.47
N LYS A 252 -25.45 17.15 3.92
CA LYS A 252 -24.25 16.30 3.91
C LYS A 252 -23.14 17.00 3.12
N VAL A 253 -21.96 17.14 3.74
CA VAL A 253 -20.78 17.69 3.07
C VAL A 253 -20.33 16.81 1.92
N THR A 254 -19.86 17.43 0.85
CA THR A 254 -19.19 16.77 -0.27
C THR A 254 -17.70 16.98 -0.13
N ILE A 255 -16.91 15.91 -0.30
CA ILE A 255 -15.45 15.94 -0.27
C ILE A 255 -14.97 15.38 -1.58
N GLU A 256 -14.34 16.21 -2.38
CA GLU A 256 -13.85 15.90 -3.73
C GLU A 256 -12.34 16.17 -3.82
N PRO A 257 -11.63 15.56 -4.77
CA PRO A 257 -10.25 15.91 -5.05
C PRO A 257 -10.07 17.40 -5.30
N GLY A 258 -9.21 18.06 -4.51
CA GLY A 258 -8.87 19.47 -4.70
C GLY A 258 -7.87 19.68 -5.85
N GLU A 259 -7.59 20.95 -6.17
CA GLU A 259 -6.64 21.31 -7.23
C GLU A 259 -5.20 20.88 -6.90
N ARG A 260 -4.83 20.94 -5.62
CA ARG A 260 -3.51 20.52 -5.14
C ARG A 260 -3.54 19.05 -4.77
N VAL A 261 -2.51 18.30 -5.13
CA VAL A 261 -2.35 16.91 -4.71
C VAL A 261 -2.25 16.83 -3.18
N GLY A 262 -2.93 15.86 -2.56
CA GLY A 262 -3.00 15.71 -1.10
C GLY A 262 -4.01 16.62 -0.40
N VAL A 263 -4.69 17.51 -1.15
CA VAL A 263 -5.74 18.39 -0.63
C VAL A 263 -7.09 17.98 -1.19
N TRP A 264 -8.11 18.01 -0.35
CA TRP A 264 -9.50 17.70 -0.69
C TRP A 264 -10.36 18.94 -0.54
N SER A 265 -11.18 19.24 -1.54
CA SER A 265 -12.13 20.33 -1.49
C SER A 265 -13.37 19.93 -0.70
N LEU A 266 -13.76 20.76 0.24
CA LEU A 266 -14.97 20.63 1.06
C LEU A 266 -16.05 21.59 0.58
N ARG A 267 -17.28 21.10 0.39
CA ARG A 267 -18.46 21.89 0.13
C ARG A 267 -19.65 21.37 0.93
N GLY A 268 -20.43 22.28 1.52
CA GLY A 268 -21.70 22.00 2.17
C GLY A 268 -22.63 23.21 2.09
N GLU A 269 -23.91 22.98 2.18
CA GLU A 269 -24.95 24.02 2.17
C GLU A 269 -25.85 23.86 3.38
N GLY A 270 -26.40 24.98 3.87
CA GLY A 270 -27.28 24.95 5.03
C GLY A 270 -27.99 26.26 5.28
N ALA A 271 -28.80 26.29 6.34
CA ALA A 271 -29.48 27.48 6.81
C ALA A 271 -29.41 27.57 8.33
N VAL A 272 -29.32 28.78 8.83
CA VAL A 272 -29.43 29.12 10.24
C VAL A 272 -30.65 30.00 10.46
N GLN A 273 -31.34 29.80 11.56
CA GLN A 273 -32.43 30.68 12.01
C GLN A 273 -31.80 31.83 12.77
N LEU A 274 -32.17 33.06 12.38
CA LEU A 274 -31.85 34.29 13.08
C LEU A 274 -33.09 34.82 13.77
N VAL A 275 -32.99 35.12 15.07
CA VAL A 275 -34.02 35.85 15.82
C VAL A 275 -33.35 37.05 16.46
N VAL A 276 -33.88 38.27 16.14
CA VAL A 276 -33.33 39.54 16.65
C VAL A 276 -34.41 40.62 16.73
N ASP A 277 -34.41 41.37 17.80
CA ASP A 277 -35.31 42.53 17.97
C ASP A 277 -34.65 43.78 17.40
N VAL A 278 -35.41 44.48 16.55
CA VAL A 278 -34.95 45.66 15.84
C VAL A 278 -35.92 46.83 16.01
N GLN A 279 -35.40 48.04 15.88
CA GLN A 279 -36.18 49.29 15.81
C GLN A 279 -35.92 49.95 14.46
N GLU A 280 -36.98 50.14 13.70
CA GLU A 280 -36.95 50.86 12.43
C GLU A 280 -36.46 52.31 12.65
N LEU A 281 -35.47 52.72 11.85
CA LEU A 281 -34.86 54.04 12.00
C LEU A 281 -35.79 55.18 11.53
N PHE A 282 -36.77 54.85 10.66
CA PHE A 282 -37.66 55.88 10.06
C PHE A 282 -38.80 56.32 11.00
N ASP A 283 -39.49 55.41 11.65
CA ASP A 283 -40.68 55.72 12.47
C ASP A 283 -40.55 55.22 13.92
N GLY A 284 -39.45 54.47 14.25
CA GLY A 284 -39.24 53.98 15.58
C GLY A 284 -40.03 52.71 15.93
N THR A 285 -40.71 52.09 14.97
CA THR A 285 -41.46 50.84 15.17
C THR A 285 -40.54 49.73 15.62
N MET A 286 -40.93 48.98 16.65
CA MET A 286 -40.20 47.81 17.15
C MET A 286 -40.79 46.55 16.53
N SER A 287 -39.92 45.65 16.06
CA SER A 287 -40.32 44.37 15.52
C SER A 287 -39.26 43.29 15.81
N THR A 288 -39.69 42.04 15.84
CA THR A 288 -38.77 40.89 15.91
C THR A 288 -38.56 40.35 14.50
N ARG A 289 -37.32 40.32 14.03
CA ARG A 289 -36.95 39.57 12.82
C ARG A 289 -36.74 38.14 13.19
N ASP A 290 -37.38 37.25 12.46
CA ASP A 290 -37.30 35.81 12.58
C ASP A 290 -37.19 35.25 11.15
N GLU A 291 -35.96 34.97 10.72
CA GLU A 291 -35.67 34.62 9.33
C GLU A 291 -34.61 33.55 9.17
N LEU A 292 -34.73 32.76 8.10
CA LEU A 292 -33.76 31.80 7.68
C LEU A 292 -32.65 32.45 6.84
N VAL A 293 -31.43 32.31 7.26
CA VAL A 293 -30.22 32.77 6.54
C VAL A 293 -29.49 31.59 5.95
N GLY A 294 -29.50 31.45 4.62
CA GLY A 294 -28.77 30.43 3.91
C GLY A 294 -27.27 30.68 3.90
N PHE A 295 -26.48 29.62 3.94
CA PHE A 295 -25.03 29.72 3.85
C PHE A 295 -24.42 28.57 3.03
N ILE A 296 -23.21 28.79 2.55
CA ILE A 296 -22.37 27.79 1.91
C ILE A 296 -21.07 27.68 2.68
N VAL A 297 -20.73 26.44 3.09
CA VAL A 297 -19.42 26.11 3.64
C VAL A 297 -18.52 25.70 2.48
N ARG A 298 -17.34 26.27 2.43
CA ARG A 298 -16.25 25.87 1.53
C ARG A 298 -14.95 25.80 2.30
N GLY A 299 -14.07 24.91 1.90
CA GLY A 299 -12.78 24.79 2.55
C GLY A 299 -11.92 23.71 1.94
N ASP A 300 -10.75 23.57 2.51
CA ASP A 300 -9.80 22.51 2.21
C ASP A 300 -9.74 21.52 3.38
N VAL A 301 -9.54 20.25 3.05
CA VAL A 301 -9.24 19.18 4.00
C VAL A 301 -7.92 18.56 3.62
N THR A 302 -6.99 18.49 4.56
CA THR A 302 -5.73 17.75 4.45
C THR A 302 -5.70 16.64 5.49
N ILE A 303 -4.98 15.56 5.21
CA ILE A 303 -4.81 14.47 6.18
C ILE A 303 -3.39 14.54 6.71
N VAL A 304 -3.27 14.82 8.01
CA VAL A 304 -1.99 14.91 8.72
C VAL A 304 -2.05 13.93 9.89
N GLU A 305 -1.07 13.04 9.99
CA GLU A 305 -1.00 12.03 11.06
C GLU A 305 -2.33 11.24 11.23
N ARG A 306 -2.93 10.85 10.10
CA ARG A 306 -4.24 10.13 10.06
C ARG A 306 -5.41 10.90 10.68
N GLN A 307 -5.32 12.23 10.72
CA GLN A 307 -6.38 13.12 11.18
C GLN A 307 -6.73 14.13 10.07
N PRO A 308 -8.04 14.45 9.87
CA PRO A 308 -8.41 15.50 8.93
C PRO A 308 -8.21 16.87 9.56
N GLU A 309 -7.38 17.70 8.95
CA GLU A 309 -7.27 19.14 9.21
C GLU A 309 -8.17 19.89 8.24
N ILE A 310 -9.07 20.70 8.77
CA ILE A 310 -10.09 21.43 8.00
C ILE A 310 -9.77 22.91 8.06
N GLN A 311 -9.61 23.53 6.91
CA GLN A 311 -9.49 24.97 6.75
C GLN A 311 -10.72 25.50 6.00
N LEU A 312 -11.63 26.16 6.72
CA LEU A 312 -12.79 26.80 6.11
C LEU A 312 -12.42 28.15 5.49
N TYR A 313 -13.07 28.49 4.39
CA TYR A 313 -12.97 29.80 3.77
C TYR A 313 -14.06 30.72 4.34
N PRO A 314 -13.74 32.01 4.61
CA PRO A 314 -14.73 32.97 5.09
C PRO A 314 -15.83 33.19 4.05
N ALA A 315 -17.01 33.60 4.50
CA ALA A 315 -18.10 33.96 3.62
C ALA A 315 -17.69 35.10 2.66
N GLY A 316 -17.79 34.87 1.34
CA GLY A 316 -17.48 35.84 0.31
C GLY A 316 -16.08 35.71 -0.34
N GLY A 317 -15.37 34.61 -0.14
CA GLY A 317 -14.15 34.26 -0.87
C GLY A 317 -14.43 33.52 -2.18
#